data_552ca9bc2950c37f2dcccf628de7e4f1
#
_entry.id   552ca9bc2950c37f2dcccf628de7e4f1
#
_cell.length_a   1.000
_cell.length_b   1.000
_cell.length_c   1.000
_cell.angle_alpha   90.00
_cell.angle_beta   90.00
_cell.angle_gamma   90.00
#
_symmetry.space_group_name_H-M   'P 1'
#
loop_
_entity.id
_entity.type
_entity.pdbx_description
1 polymer ?
#
loop_
_entity_poly.entity_id
_entity_poly.type
_entity_poly.pdbx_seq_one_letter_code
_entity_poly.pdbx_strand_id
1 'polypeptide(L)'
;MEYHEVINGRRSTRGFLDKPVSVEVLKEVIELAVRAPSSMNTQPWHFHIVTGEVLDNIRRENTKRNVEGVPPSREIKSPLGYQGKHRERQVEIAIQLFQEMGIERDDAEGRQDWVLRGFRQFDAPVAII
;
A
#
# COMPACT_ATOMS: atom_id res chain seq x y z
N MET A 1 23.43 -8.68 -7.48
CA MET A 1 22.30 -9.42 -6.85
C MET A 1 21.71 -10.33 -7.89
N GLU A 2 21.65 -11.61 -7.61
CA GLU A 2 21.10 -12.60 -8.54
C GLU A 2 19.58 -12.49 -8.62
N TYR A 3 18.99 -12.82 -9.77
CA TYR A 3 17.54 -12.74 -10.00
C TYR A 3 16.71 -13.48 -8.91
N HIS A 4 17.16 -14.67 -8.53
CA HIS A 4 16.49 -15.44 -7.48
C HIS A 4 16.52 -14.75 -6.11
N GLU A 5 17.59 -14.04 -5.79
CA GLU A 5 17.71 -13.27 -4.55
C GLU A 5 16.72 -12.11 -4.52
N VAL A 6 16.53 -11.42 -5.66
CA VAL A 6 15.54 -10.34 -5.77
C VAL A 6 14.13 -10.85 -5.52
N ILE A 7 13.74 -11.94 -6.19
CA ILE A 7 12.40 -12.50 -6.07
C ILE A 7 12.16 -13.04 -4.66
N ASN A 8 13.08 -13.84 -4.12
CA ASN A 8 12.92 -14.45 -2.81
C ASN A 8 13.09 -13.43 -1.65
N GLY A 9 13.86 -12.36 -1.88
CA GLY A 9 14.10 -11.31 -0.92
C GLY A 9 12.96 -10.29 -0.81
N ARG A 10 12.02 -10.23 -1.78
CA ARG A 10 10.91 -9.28 -1.76
C ARG A 10 10.08 -9.41 -0.48
N ARG A 11 9.81 -8.29 0.16
CA ARG A 11 8.94 -8.17 1.34
C ARG A 11 7.90 -7.07 1.13
N SER A 12 6.78 -7.19 1.82
CA SER A 12 5.77 -6.12 1.90
C SER A 12 6.06 -5.28 3.14
N THR A 13 6.78 -4.18 2.97
CA THR A 13 7.10 -3.27 4.08
C THR A 13 5.87 -2.43 4.44
N ARG A 14 5.52 -2.40 5.74
CA ARG A 14 4.36 -1.68 6.28
C ARG A 14 4.70 -0.87 7.53
N GLY A 15 5.98 -0.58 7.72
CA GLY A 15 6.50 0.31 8.75
C GLY A 15 7.69 1.05 8.18
N PHE A 16 7.69 2.37 8.29
CA PHE A 16 8.70 3.24 7.72
C PHE A 16 9.29 4.12 8.82
N LEU A 17 10.53 4.53 8.61
CA LEU A 17 11.16 5.53 9.46
C LEU A 17 10.65 6.91 9.06
N ASP A 18 10.49 7.79 10.04
CA ASP A 18 10.25 9.21 9.80
C ASP A 18 11.58 9.90 9.40
N LYS A 19 12.01 9.57 8.18
CA LYS A 19 13.26 10.07 7.60
C LYS A 19 13.02 10.54 6.17
N PRO A 20 13.35 11.78 5.84
CA PRO A 20 13.22 12.28 4.47
C PRO A 20 13.96 11.40 3.47
N VAL A 21 13.36 11.21 2.30
CA VAL A 21 13.98 10.54 1.17
C VAL A 21 14.53 11.61 0.23
N SER A 22 15.81 11.49 -0.16
CA SER A 22 16.41 12.49 -1.04
C SER A 22 15.83 12.45 -2.46
N VAL A 23 15.89 13.57 -3.14
CA VAL A 23 15.42 13.71 -4.52
C VAL A 23 16.19 12.77 -5.47
N GLU A 24 17.46 12.55 -5.20
CA GLU A 24 18.32 11.65 -5.99
C GLU A 24 17.82 10.22 -5.93
N VAL A 25 17.48 9.73 -4.72
CA VAL A 25 16.91 8.39 -4.53
C VAL A 25 15.55 8.26 -5.22
N LEU A 26 14.71 9.29 -5.12
CA LEU A 26 13.41 9.29 -5.79
C LEU A 26 13.55 9.25 -7.31
N LYS A 27 14.48 9.99 -7.88
CA LYS A 27 14.80 9.94 -9.32
C LYS A 27 15.26 8.55 -9.74
N GLU A 28 16.19 7.95 -9.01
CA GLU A 28 16.66 6.59 -9.29
C GLU A 28 15.51 5.58 -9.29
N VAL A 29 14.61 5.64 -8.30
CA VAL A 29 13.43 4.75 -8.22
C VAL A 29 12.52 4.94 -9.44
N ILE A 30 12.25 6.17 -9.85
CA ILE A 30 11.42 6.45 -11.04
C ILE A 30 12.11 6.00 -12.32
N GLU A 31 13.40 6.26 -12.49
CA GLU A 31 14.17 5.79 -13.63
C GLU A 31 14.16 4.28 -13.78
N LEU A 32 14.19 3.54 -12.67
CA LEU A 32 14.00 2.09 -12.67
C LEU A 32 12.56 1.69 -12.99
N ALA A 33 11.58 2.38 -12.42
CA ALA A 33 10.16 2.07 -12.61
C ALA A 33 9.72 2.22 -14.08
N VAL A 34 10.19 3.26 -14.78
CA VAL A 34 9.87 3.48 -16.21
C VAL A 34 10.53 2.45 -17.16
N ARG A 35 11.40 1.60 -16.63
CA ARG A 35 11.95 0.45 -17.39
C ARG A 35 10.95 -0.71 -17.53
N ALA A 36 9.84 -0.65 -16.80
CA ALA A 36 8.80 -1.66 -16.94
C ALA A 36 8.29 -1.72 -18.39
N PRO A 37 7.91 -2.90 -18.92
CA PRO A 37 7.35 -3.00 -20.25
C PRO A 37 5.95 -2.40 -20.29
N SER A 38 5.56 -1.84 -21.44
CA SER A 38 4.21 -1.38 -21.69
C SER A 38 3.72 -1.86 -23.06
N SER A 39 2.41 -1.94 -23.25
CA SER A 39 1.84 -2.33 -24.53
C SER A 39 2.34 -1.41 -25.63
N MET A 40 2.92 -1.98 -26.69
CA MET A 40 3.49 -1.25 -27.82
C MET A 40 4.49 -0.13 -27.42
N ASN A 41 5.10 -0.26 -26.24
CA ASN A 41 6.00 0.74 -25.67
C ASN A 41 5.38 2.15 -25.56
N THR A 42 4.10 2.22 -25.25
CA THR A 42 3.37 3.51 -25.15
C THR A 42 3.71 4.29 -23.87
N GLN A 43 4.35 3.66 -22.91
CA GLN A 43 4.86 4.28 -21.66
C GLN A 43 3.80 5.18 -20.97
N PRO A 44 2.61 4.65 -20.60
CA PRO A 44 1.47 5.44 -20.17
C PRO A 44 1.50 5.83 -18.69
N TRP A 45 2.65 5.74 -18.04
CA TRP A 45 2.77 6.04 -16.62
C TRP A 45 2.80 7.53 -16.33
N HIS A 46 2.06 7.90 -15.32
CA HIS A 46 2.12 9.21 -14.69
C HIS A 46 2.43 9.00 -13.20
N PHE A 47 3.51 9.60 -12.71
CA PHE A 47 3.90 9.48 -11.32
C PHE A 47 3.65 10.79 -10.57
N HIS A 48 2.94 10.68 -9.46
CA HIS A 48 2.77 11.77 -8.51
C HIS A 48 3.58 11.44 -7.26
N ILE A 49 4.68 12.15 -7.06
CA ILE A 49 5.53 12.00 -5.87
C ILE A 49 5.04 13.02 -4.85
N VAL A 50 4.48 12.55 -3.74
CA VAL A 50 3.88 13.40 -2.71
C VAL A 50 4.59 13.25 -1.38
N THR A 51 4.85 14.40 -0.73
CA THR A 51 5.54 14.51 0.56
C THR A 51 4.91 15.62 1.39
N GLY A 52 5.31 15.73 2.66
CA GLY A 52 4.94 16.83 3.55
C GLY A 52 3.43 17.08 3.63
N GLU A 53 3.03 18.34 3.68
CA GLU A 53 1.63 18.75 3.89
C GLU A 53 0.64 18.15 2.87
N VAL A 54 1.06 18.00 1.62
CA VAL A 54 0.20 17.38 0.58
C VAL A 54 -0.08 15.92 0.92
N LEU A 55 0.94 15.18 1.33
CA LEU A 55 0.79 13.79 1.75
C LEU A 55 -0.06 13.67 3.01
N ASP A 56 0.14 14.57 3.97
CA ASP A 56 -0.65 14.60 5.21
C ASP A 56 -2.13 14.91 4.95
N ASN A 57 -2.40 15.80 4.00
CA ASN A 57 -3.77 16.09 3.56
C ASN A 57 -4.43 14.85 2.92
N ILE A 58 -3.72 14.12 2.06
CA ILE A 58 -4.22 12.87 1.46
C ILE A 58 -4.53 11.84 2.55
N ARG A 59 -3.64 11.63 3.50
CA ARG A 59 -3.83 10.71 4.64
C ARG A 59 -5.07 11.06 5.45
N ARG A 60 -5.18 12.32 5.81
CA ARG A 60 -6.31 12.82 6.61
C ARG A 60 -7.63 12.59 5.89
N GLU A 61 -7.73 12.97 4.62
CA GLU A 61 -8.95 12.82 3.85
C GLU A 61 -9.29 11.35 3.58
N ASN A 62 -8.31 10.51 3.27
CA ASN A 62 -8.53 9.08 3.10
C ASN A 62 -9.03 8.42 4.39
N THR A 63 -8.41 8.73 5.51
CA THR A 63 -8.83 8.23 6.83
C THR A 63 -10.23 8.68 7.16
N LYS A 64 -10.52 9.97 7.02
CA LYS A 64 -11.85 10.56 7.27
C LYS A 64 -12.92 9.86 6.46
N ARG A 65 -12.75 9.75 5.14
CA ARG A 65 -13.70 9.09 4.24
C ARG A 65 -13.93 7.64 4.60
N ASN A 66 -12.89 6.92 4.99
CA ASN A 66 -13.03 5.53 5.43
C ASN A 66 -13.86 5.42 6.71
N VAL A 67 -13.57 6.25 7.73
CA VAL A 67 -14.30 6.29 9.00
C VAL A 67 -15.76 6.68 8.80
N GLU A 68 -16.05 7.62 7.90
CA GLU A 68 -17.39 8.06 7.53
C GLU A 68 -18.15 7.03 6.67
N GLY A 69 -17.51 5.92 6.27
CA GLY A 69 -18.10 4.88 5.44
C GLY A 69 -18.39 5.30 4.00
N VAL A 70 -17.67 6.30 3.48
CA VAL A 70 -17.81 6.75 2.09
C VAL A 70 -17.43 5.58 1.15
N PRO A 71 -18.33 5.15 0.26
CA PRO A 71 -18.05 4.02 -0.61
C PRO A 71 -16.92 4.37 -1.62
N PRO A 72 -16.08 3.38 -1.99
CA PRO A 72 -15.03 3.62 -2.99
C PRO A 72 -15.64 3.89 -4.36
N SER A 73 -15.16 4.94 -5.03
CA SER A 73 -15.50 5.24 -6.43
C SER A 73 -14.47 4.56 -7.34
N ARG A 74 -14.80 3.37 -7.83
CA ARG A 74 -13.91 2.58 -8.70
C ARG A 74 -14.28 2.80 -10.16
N GLU A 75 -13.32 3.13 -10.99
CA GLU A 75 -13.50 3.20 -12.44
C GLU A 75 -13.73 1.80 -13.04
N ILE A 76 -12.98 0.82 -12.56
CA ILE A 76 -13.12 -0.57 -12.96
C ILE A 76 -13.87 -1.33 -11.88
N LYS A 77 -15.05 -1.88 -12.24
CA LYS A 77 -15.81 -2.75 -11.35
C LYS A 77 -15.07 -4.08 -11.17
N SER A 78 -14.69 -4.39 -9.94
CA SER A 78 -14.11 -5.68 -9.57
C SER A 78 -15.17 -6.53 -8.87
N PRO A 79 -15.16 -7.86 -9.04
CA PRO A 79 -16.00 -8.75 -8.24
C PRO A 79 -15.77 -8.49 -6.74
N LEU A 80 -16.86 -8.51 -5.97
CA LEU A 80 -16.78 -8.31 -4.53
C LEU A 80 -16.25 -9.59 -3.86
N GLY A 81 -15.01 -9.47 -3.35
CA GLY A 81 -14.41 -10.48 -2.49
C GLY A 81 -13.83 -11.71 -3.22
N TYR A 82 -13.10 -12.49 -2.45
CA TYR A 82 -12.55 -13.78 -2.88
C TYR A 82 -13.50 -14.92 -2.50
N GLN A 83 -13.47 -16.03 -3.27
CA GLN A 83 -14.26 -17.23 -3.02
C GLN A 83 -13.38 -18.48 -2.98
N GLY A 84 -13.88 -19.57 -2.39
CA GLY A 84 -13.18 -20.85 -2.31
C GLY A 84 -11.78 -20.72 -1.70
N LYS A 85 -10.82 -21.44 -2.25
CA LYS A 85 -9.43 -21.47 -1.78
C LYS A 85 -8.76 -20.08 -1.70
N HIS A 86 -9.16 -19.11 -2.52
CA HIS A 86 -8.63 -17.76 -2.45
C HIS A 86 -9.12 -17.04 -1.18
N ARG A 87 -10.38 -17.26 -0.80
CA ARG A 87 -10.92 -16.75 0.45
C ARG A 87 -10.28 -17.41 1.66
N GLU A 88 -10.07 -18.72 1.63
CA GLU A 88 -9.38 -19.44 2.70
C GLU A 88 -7.99 -18.86 2.95
N ARG A 89 -7.18 -18.69 1.91
CA ARG A 89 -5.85 -18.05 2.01
C ARG A 89 -5.90 -16.63 2.53
N GLN A 90 -6.89 -15.86 2.09
CA GLN A 90 -7.06 -14.48 2.59
C GLN A 90 -7.36 -14.46 4.10
N VAL A 91 -8.20 -15.38 4.58
CA VAL A 91 -8.52 -15.49 6.01
C VAL A 91 -7.31 -15.95 6.79
N GLU A 92 -6.61 -16.97 6.31
CA GLU A 92 -5.42 -17.51 6.96
C GLU A 92 -4.33 -16.44 7.15
N ILE A 93 -4.00 -15.70 6.09
CA ILE A 93 -2.99 -14.64 6.19
C ILE A 93 -3.45 -13.49 7.10
N ALA A 94 -4.75 -13.19 7.15
CA ALA A 94 -5.28 -12.18 8.06
C ALA A 94 -5.16 -12.62 9.53
N ILE A 95 -5.41 -13.89 9.83
CA ILE A 95 -5.25 -14.45 11.17
C ILE A 95 -3.78 -14.36 11.60
N GLN A 96 -2.85 -14.85 10.76
CA GLN A 96 -1.43 -14.79 11.05
C GLN A 96 -0.95 -13.36 11.27
N LEU A 97 -1.38 -12.42 10.41
CA LEU A 97 -1.01 -11.02 10.50
C LEU A 97 -1.46 -10.39 11.83
N PHE A 98 -2.71 -10.61 12.22
CA PHE A 98 -3.23 -10.06 13.47
C PHE A 98 -2.56 -10.69 14.70
N GLN A 99 -2.26 -11.98 14.66
CA GLN A 99 -1.49 -12.64 15.71
C GLN A 99 -0.09 -12.04 15.89
N GLU A 100 0.65 -11.84 14.79
CA GLU A 100 1.97 -11.20 14.80
C GLU A 100 1.93 -9.73 15.27
N MET A 101 0.81 -9.05 15.03
CA MET A 101 0.58 -7.67 15.48
C MET A 101 0.04 -7.56 16.92
N GLY A 102 -0.24 -8.69 17.59
CA GLY A 102 -0.85 -8.69 18.91
C GLY A 102 -2.29 -8.16 18.94
N ILE A 103 -3.02 -8.27 17.82
CA ILE A 103 -4.39 -7.79 17.67
C ILE A 103 -5.35 -8.98 17.87
N GLU A 104 -6.05 -8.99 18.98
CA GLU A 104 -7.00 -10.06 19.32
C GLU A 104 -8.25 -10.05 18.41
N ARG A 105 -8.98 -11.18 18.44
CA ARG A 105 -10.15 -11.34 17.56
C ARG A 105 -11.28 -10.37 17.85
N ASP A 106 -11.48 -10.00 19.09
CA ASP A 106 -12.48 -9.07 19.59
C ASP A 106 -12.00 -7.62 19.72
N ASP A 107 -10.71 -7.37 19.43
CA ASP A 107 -10.14 -6.03 19.37
C ASP A 107 -10.57 -5.31 18.06
N ALA A 108 -11.77 -4.74 18.09
CA ALA A 108 -12.32 -4.01 16.95
C ALA A 108 -11.52 -2.73 16.63
N GLU A 109 -11.00 -2.06 17.66
CA GLU A 109 -10.24 -0.81 17.52
C GLU A 109 -8.88 -1.07 16.85
N GLY A 110 -8.11 -2.04 17.35
CA GLY A 110 -6.84 -2.44 16.78
C GLY A 110 -6.97 -2.90 15.33
N ARG A 111 -8.04 -3.63 15.00
CA ARG A 111 -8.34 -4.03 13.61
C ARG A 111 -8.67 -2.85 12.72
N GLN A 112 -9.44 -1.90 13.22
CA GLN A 112 -9.75 -0.69 12.48
C GLN A 112 -8.50 0.16 12.25
N ASP A 113 -7.67 0.36 13.29
CA ASP A 113 -6.40 1.08 13.11
C ASP A 113 -5.50 0.41 12.09
N TRP A 114 -5.39 -0.92 12.12
CA TRP A 114 -4.62 -1.65 11.11
C TRP A 114 -5.10 -1.37 9.68
N VAL A 115 -6.42 -1.37 9.47
CA VAL A 115 -7.00 -1.03 8.15
C VAL A 115 -6.66 0.41 7.77
N LEU A 116 -6.82 1.35 8.71
CA LEU A 116 -6.54 2.77 8.48
C LEU A 116 -5.07 3.07 8.18
N ARG A 117 -4.14 2.25 8.65
CA ARG A 117 -2.72 2.37 8.28
C ARG A 117 -2.49 2.30 6.77
N GLY A 118 -3.22 1.45 6.06
CA GLY A 118 -3.17 1.41 4.59
C GLY A 118 -3.64 2.72 3.96
N PHE A 119 -4.69 3.34 4.50
CA PHE A 119 -5.22 4.63 4.03
C PHE A 119 -4.28 5.80 4.37
N ARG A 120 -3.43 5.65 5.37
CA ARG A 120 -2.35 6.59 5.69
C ARG A 120 -1.04 6.31 4.96
N GLN A 121 -1.01 5.41 3.96
CA GLN A 121 0.20 4.93 3.29
C GLN A 121 1.27 4.42 4.27
N PHE A 122 0.83 3.77 5.36
CA PHE A 122 1.69 3.26 6.45
C PHE A 122 2.62 4.33 7.05
N ASP A 123 2.19 5.58 7.03
CA ASP A 123 2.91 6.76 7.53
C ASP A 123 4.31 6.95 6.91
N ALA A 124 4.49 6.46 5.67
CA ALA A 124 5.74 6.59 4.92
C ALA A 124 6.05 8.07 4.59
N PRO A 125 7.30 8.55 4.68
CA PRO A 125 7.63 9.96 4.44
C PRO A 125 7.37 10.43 3.01
N VAL A 126 7.24 9.50 2.08
CA VAL A 126 6.95 9.75 0.66
C VAL A 126 5.94 8.72 0.17
N ALA A 127 4.99 9.13 -0.64
CA ALA A 127 4.17 8.23 -1.44
C ALA A 127 4.37 8.54 -2.93
N ILE A 128 4.42 7.49 -3.74
CA ILE A 128 4.43 7.57 -5.20
C ILE A 128 3.11 6.96 -5.67
N ILE A 129 2.32 7.75 -6.37
CA ILE A 129 0.97 7.42 -6.84
C ILE A 129 0.98 7.46 -8.37
#